data_0234565d0c3f4fd539959fe8cfa64bce
#
_entry.id   0234565d0c3f4fd539959fe8cfa64bce
#
_cell.length_a   1.000
_cell.length_b   1.000
_cell.length_c   1.000
_cell.angle_alpha   90.00
_cell.angle_beta   90.00
_cell.angle_gamma   90.00
#
_symmetry.space_group_name_H-M   'P 1'
#
loop_
_entity.id
_entity.type
_entity.pdbx_description
1 polymer ?
#
loop_
_entity_poly.entity_id
_entity_poly.type
_entity_poly.pdbx_seq_one_letter_code
_entity_poly.pdbx_strand_id
1 'polypeptide(L)'
;MAYFFEEPSHTFGEYLLVPGYSSADCIPSNVSLKTPLVRYNKKKGESCPLTMNIPMISAVMQAVSNDTLAIALAKEGGISFIYGSQTIDQQAAMIAKVKSYKAGFVSSDSNIKP
;
A
#
# COMPACT_ATOMS: atom_id res chain seq x y z
N MET A 1 25.37 -17.86 16.24
CA MET A 1 25.00 -17.76 17.67
C MET A 1 23.54 -17.36 17.73
N ALA A 2 22.68 -18.09 18.43
CA ALA A 2 21.26 -17.70 18.58
C ALA A 2 21.15 -16.56 19.59
N TYR A 3 20.31 -15.57 19.29
CA TYR A 3 19.99 -14.48 20.20
C TYR A 3 18.57 -14.70 20.74
N PHE A 4 18.40 -14.62 22.05
CA PHE A 4 17.11 -14.76 22.71
C PHE A 4 16.68 -13.41 23.25
N PHE A 5 15.43 -13.02 22.96
CA PHE A 5 14.80 -11.85 23.55
C PHE A 5 14.19 -12.25 24.91
N GLU A 6 14.44 -11.47 25.94
CA GLU A 6 13.85 -11.69 27.27
C GLU A 6 12.42 -11.15 27.37
N GLU A 7 12.10 -10.16 26.55
CA GLU A 7 10.76 -9.59 26.51
C GLU A 7 9.80 -10.51 25.75
N PRO A 8 8.55 -10.67 26.24
CA PRO A 8 7.54 -11.43 25.51
C PRO A 8 7.21 -10.77 24.19
N SER A 9 7.11 -11.55 23.13
CA SER A 9 6.56 -11.10 21.85
C SER A 9 5.05 -11.35 21.80
N HIS A 10 4.33 -10.40 21.21
CA HIS A 10 2.88 -10.41 21.13
C HIS A 10 2.40 -10.50 19.69
N THR A 11 1.25 -11.12 19.49
CA THR A 11 0.52 -11.08 18.23
C THR A 11 -0.51 -9.95 18.22
N PHE A 12 -0.94 -9.52 17.05
CA PHE A 12 -1.95 -8.46 16.94
C PHE A 12 -3.27 -8.81 17.65
N GLY A 13 -3.61 -10.10 17.79
CA GLY A 13 -4.80 -10.56 18.50
C GLY A 13 -4.78 -10.32 20.01
N GLU A 14 -3.61 -10.02 20.57
CA GLU A 14 -3.44 -9.70 22.01
C GLU A 14 -3.57 -8.22 22.32
N TYR A 15 -3.73 -7.37 21.29
CA TYR A 15 -3.88 -5.93 21.47
C TYR A 15 -5.29 -5.46 21.17
N LEU A 16 -5.75 -4.50 21.93
CA LEU A 16 -6.98 -3.76 21.67
C LEU A 16 -6.63 -2.29 21.38
N LEU A 17 -7.34 -1.71 20.42
CA LEU A 17 -7.24 -0.28 20.18
C LEU A 17 -7.86 0.48 21.37
N VAL A 18 -7.12 1.41 21.94
CA VAL A 18 -7.65 2.33 22.94
C VAL A 18 -8.58 3.31 22.23
N PRO A 19 -9.86 3.43 22.66
CA PRO A 19 -10.78 4.39 22.08
C PRO A 19 -10.23 5.82 22.20
N GLY A 20 -10.23 6.56 21.08
CA GLY A 20 -9.86 7.96 21.07
C GLY A 20 -11.08 8.89 21.14
N TYR A 21 -10.83 10.17 21.09
CA TYR A 21 -11.88 11.18 20.99
C TYR A 21 -12.62 11.07 19.66
N SER A 22 -13.94 11.11 19.71
CA SER A 22 -14.83 11.15 18.53
C SER A 22 -15.83 12.29 18.68
N SER A 23 -16.10 12.98 17.60
CA SER A 23 -17.08 14.08 17.54
C SER A 23 -18.05 13.89 16.37
N ALA A 24 -19.06 14.73 16.30
CA ALA A 24 -19.99 14.76 15.18
C ALA A 24 -19.33 15.03 13.83
N ASP A 25 -18.12 15.60 13.82
CA ASP A 25 -17.34 15.89 12.60
C ASP A 25 -16.58 14.66 12.09
N CYS A 26 -16.52 13.56 12.86
CA CYS A 26 -15.87 12.31 12.47
C CYS A 26 -16.78 11.49 11.54
N ILE A 27 -17.20 12.09 10.43
CA ILE A 27 -18.00 11.45 9.38
C ILE A 27 -17.09 11.11 8.17
N PRO A 28 -17.44 10.10 7.35
CA PRO A 28 -16.60 9.65 6.24
C PRO A 28 -16.16 10.77 5.28
N SER A 29 -16.99 11.77 5.03
CA SER A 29 -16.66 12.91 4.17
C SER A 29 -15.54 13.81 4.72
N ASN A 30 -15.34 13.83 6.03
CA ASN A 30 -14.34 14.66 6.69
C ASN A 30 -13.08 13.91 7.05
N VAL A 31 -13.07 12.57 6.90
CA VAL A 31 -11.93 11.72 7.24
C VAL A 31 -11.11 11.44 5.99
N SER A 32 -9.80 11.69 6.06
CA SER A 32 -8.84 11.33 5.03
C SER A 32 -8.06 10.09 5.46
N LEU A 33 -8.08 9.06 4.63
CA LEU A 33 -7.28 7.85 4.82
C LEU A 33 -5.88 7.95 4.22
N LYS A 34 -5.56 9.10 3.60
CA LYS A 34 -4.25 9.32 2.96
C LYS A 34 -3.13 9.21 3.99
N THR A 35 -2.25 8.23 3.78
CA THR A 35 -1.23 7.83 4.74
C THR A 35 0.17 7.90 4.12
N PRO A 36 1.16 8.50 4.82
CA PRO A 36 2.55 8.47 4.38
C PRO A 36 3.13 7.07 4.52
N LEU A 37 3.83 6.57 3.51
CA LEU A 37 4.49 5.28 3.54
C LEU A 37 5.91 5.36 4.14
N VAL A 38 6.55 6.51 4.03
CA VAL A 38 7.91 6.73 4.52
C VAL A 38 7.95 7.87 5.55
N ARG A 39 8.94 7.81 6.42
CA ARG A 39 9.16 8.88 7.40
C ARG A 39 9.59 10.16 6.69
N TYR A 40 9.06 11.27 7.11
CA TYR A 40 9.43 12.61 6.66
C TYR A 40 9.28 13.60 7.83
N ASN A 41 10.00 14.71 7.76
CA ASN A 41 9.96 15.71 8.82
C ASN A 41 9.03 16.86 8.45
N LYS A 42 7.77 16.71 8.77
CA LYS A 42 6.75 17.75 8.53
C LYS A 42 7.10 19.09 9.20
N LYS A 43 7.76 19.06 10.37
CA LYS A 43 8.16 20.28 11.10
C LYS A 43 9.25 21.08 10.36
N LYS A 44 10.04 20.40 9.51
CA LYS A 44 11.03 21.04 8.63
C LYS A 44 10.49 21.45 7.27
N GLY A 45 9.18 21.33 7.05
CA GLY A 45 8.55 21.65 5.77
C GLY A 45 8.75 20.57 4.68
N GLU A 46 9.26 19.40 5.04
CA GLU A 46 9.41 18.30 4.08
C GLU A 46 8.03 17.76 3.67
N SER A 47 7.88 17.41 2.40
CA SER A 47 6.74 16.66 1.90
C SER A 47 7.03 15.16 1.89
N CYS A 48 6.03 14.33 2.17
CA CYS A 48 6.20 12.89 2.06
C CYS A 48 6.35 12.49 0.59
N PRO A 49 7.47 11.86 0.19
CA PRO A 49 7.70 11.50 -1.21
C PRO A 49 6.80 10.35 -1.69
N LEU A 50 6.26 9.56 -0.77
CA LEU A 50 5.40 8.41 -1.09
C LEU A 50 4.23 8.31 -0.13
N THR A 51 3.01 8.42 -0.65
CA THR A 51 1.77 8.31 0.08
C THR A 51 0.85 7.27 -0.54
N MET A 52 0.01 6.65 0.29
CA MET A 52 -1.13 5.81 -0.14
C MET A 52 -2.43 6.56 0.09
N ASN A 53 -3.45 6.27 -0.71
CA ASN A 53 -4.78 6.85 -0.51
C ASN A 53 -5.56 6.11 0.57
N ILE A 54 -5.32 4.81 0.74
CA ILE A 54 -5.83 4.00 1.86
C ILE A 54 -4.67 3.23 2.53
N PRO A 55 -4.70 3.01 3.85
CA PRO A 55 -3.62 2.32 4.57
C PRO A 55 -3.73 0.79 4.45
N MET A 56 -3.81 0.28 3.21
CA MET A 56 -3.86 -1.14 2.93
C MET A 56 -2.64 -1.58 2.12
N ILE A 57 -1.95 -2.59 2.64
CA ILE A 57 -0.73 -3.15 2.04
C ILE A 57 -0.88 -4.66 2.00
N SER A 58 -0.48 -5.30 0.88
CA SER A 58 -0.51 -6.75 0.78
C SER A 58 0.66 -7.41 1.51
N ALA A 59 0.43 -8.58 2.08
CA ALA A 59 1.48 -9.42 2.63
C ALA A 59 2.33 -10.03 1.50
N VAL A 60 3.66 -10.09 1.69
CA VAL A 60 4.62 -10.59 0.68
C VAL A 60 4.61 -12.12 0.66
N MET A 61 3.50 -12.71 0.20
CA MET A 61 3.33 -14.16 0.14
C MET A 61 2.91 -14.60 -1.26
N GLN A 62 3.46 -15.72 -1.74
CA GLN A 62 3.19 -16.25 -3.08
C GLN A 62 1.70 -16.46 -3.35
N ALA A 63 0.97 -16.99 -2.39
CA ALA A 63 -0.47 -17.26 -2.52
C ALA A 63 -1.35 -15.99 -2.47
N VAL A 64 -0.78 -14.85 -2.09
CA VAL A 64 -1.54 -13.61 -1.83
C VAL A 64 -1.16 -12.50 -2.80
N SER A 65 0.13 -12.15 -2.86
CA SER A 65 0.62 -10.91 -3.49
C SER A 65 1.12 -11.13 -4.92
N ASN A 66 0.22 -11.50 -5.81
CA ASN A 66 0.46 -11.57 -7.24
C ASN A 66 0.05 -10.27 -7.96
N ASP A 67 0.19 -10.25 -9.27
CA ASP A 67 -0.19 -9.14 -10.14
C ASP A 67 -1.69 -8.80 -10.07
N THR A 68 -2.55 -9.79 -9.91
CA THR A 68 -4.00 -9.60 -9.82
C THR A 68 -4.38 -8.82 -8.57
N LEU A 69 -3.85 -9.23 -7.39
CA LEU A 69 -4.08 -8.49 -6.15
C LEU A 69 -3.44 -7.10 -6.20
N ALA A 70 -2.25 -6.97 -6.80
CA ALA A 70 -1.58 -5.68 -6.94
C ALA A 70 -2.41 -4.68 -7.74
N ILE A 71 -3.05 -5.12 -8.83
CA ILE A 71 -3.96 -4.30 -9.63
C ILE A 71 -5.20 -3.92 -8.81
N ALA A 72 -5.79 -4.87 -8.10
CA ALA A 72 -6.97 -4.62 -7.28
C ALA A 72 -6.68 -3.58 -6.17
N LEU A 73 -5.58 -3.76 -5.42
CA LEU A 73 -5.16 -2.81 -4.39
C LEU A 73 -4.84 -1.42 -4.94
N ALA A 74 -4.18 -1.37 -6.10
CA ALA A 74 -3.86 -0.09 -6.73
C ALA A 74 -5.12 0.70 -7.13
N LYS A 75 -6.19 0.01 -7.58
CA LYS A 75 -7.48 0.64 -7.88
C LYS A 75 -8.12 1.27 -6.66
N GLU A 76 -7.98 0.66 -5.50
CA GLU A 76 -8.50 1.16 -4.23
C GLU A 76 -7.56 2.20 -3.58
N GLY A 77 -6.36 2.38 -4.11
CA GLY A 77 -5.39 3.34 -3.60
C GLY A 77 -4.43 2.80 -2.54
N GLY A 78 -4.38 1.47 -2.38
CA GLY A 78 -3.41 0.77 -1.55
C GLY A 78 -2.11 0.45 -2.28
N ILE A 79 -1.22 -0.31 -1.65
CA ILE A 79 0.09 -0.72 -2.18
C ILE A 79 0.25 -2.23 -2.06
N SER A 80 0.84 -2.85 -3.08
CA SER A 80 1.19 -4.25 -3.07
C SER A 80 2.70 -4.46 -3.13
N PHE A 81 3.18 -5.44 -2.35
CA PHE A 81 4.52 -5.99 -2.47
C PHE A 81 4.43 -7.35 -3.17
N ILE A 82 4.90 -7.43 -4.41
CA ILE A 82 4.91 -8.68 -5.15
C ILE A 82 5.94 -9.63 -4.52
N TYR A 83 5.54 -10.90 -4.35
CA TYR A 83 6.39 -11.90 -3.72
C TYR A 83 7.69 -12.17 -4.51
N GLY A 84 8.77 -12.50 -3.77
CA GLY A 84 10.10 -12.72 -4.36
C GLY A 84 10.45 -14.19 -4.65
N SER A 85 9.59 -15.17 -4.27
CA SER A 85 9.86 -16.61 -4.48
C SER A 85 9.54 -17.03 -5.92
N GLN A 86 10.22 -16.40 -6.88
CA GLN A 86 10.05 -16.62 -8.32
C GLN A 86 11.32 -16.19 -9.06
N THR A 87 11.42 -16.50 -10.35
CA THR A 87 12.54 -16.03 -11.16
C THR A 87 12.44 -14.51 -11.39
N ILE A 88 13.59 -13.89 -11.69
CA ILE A 88 13.67 -12.46 -12.01
C ILE A 88 12.74 -12.11 -13.17
N ASP A 89 12.71 -12.95 -14.23
CA ASP A 89 11.88 -12.71 -15.40
C ASP A 89 10.38 -12.78 -15.08
N GLN A 90 9.96 -13.73 -14.24
CA GLN A 90 8.58 -13.85 -13.79
C GLN A 90 8.16 -12.63 -12.95
N GLN A 91 9.01 -12.18 -12.04
CA GLN A 91 8.72 -10.99 -11.23
C GLN A 91 8.67 -9.73 -12.08
N ALA A 92 9.60 -9.58 -13.03
CA ALA A 92 9.61 -8.46 -13.97
C ALA A 92 8.34 -8.44 -14.85
N ALA A 93 7.90 -9.60 -15.33
CA ALA A 93 6.66 -9.73 -16.10
C ALA A 93 5.42 -9.34 -15.29
N MET A 94 5.33 -9.77 -14.02
CA MET A 94 4.25 -9.36 -13.12
C MET A 94 4.22 -7.84 -12.90
N ILE A 95 5.37 -7.25 -12.63
CA ILE A 95 5.49 -5.80 -12.41
C ILE A 95 5.12 -5.04 -13.70
N ALA A 96 5.60 -5.50 -14.86
CA ALA A 96 5.26 -4.91 -16.15
C ALA A 96 3.74 -4.95 -16.39
N LYS A 97 3.09 -6.07 -16.09
CA LYS A 97 1.63 -6.22 -16.21
C LYS A 97 0.88 -5.25 -15.30
N VAL A 98 1.30 -5.11 -14.03
CA VAL A 98 0.70 -4.14 -13.09
C VAL A 98 0.88 -2.70 -13.60
N LYS A 99 2.09 -2.36 -14.05
CA LYS A 99 2.40 -1.00 -14.51
C LYS A 99 1.73 -0.62 -15.83
N SER A 100 1.52 -1.58 -16.71
CA SER A 100 0.81 -1.38 -17.99
C SER A 100 -0.70 -1.43 -17.86
N TYR A 101 -1.24 -1.84 -16.71
CA TYR A 101 -2.68 -1.95 -16.51
C TYR A 101 -3.34 -0.56 -16.57
N LYS A 102 -4.27 -0.41 -17.50
CA LYS A 102 -5.07 0.81 -17.67
C LYS A 102 -6.47 0.56 -17.15
N ALA A 103 -6.86 1.27 -16.10
CA ALA A 103 -8.20 1.19 -15.53
C ALA A 103 -9.21 1.92 -16.42
N GLY A 104 -9.80 1.21 -17.37
CA GLY A 104 -11.08 1.58 -17.98
C GLY A 104 -11.12 2.78 -18.93
N PHE A 105 -10.11 3.63 -18.96
CA PHE A 105 -10.00 4.69 -19.95
C PHE A 105 -8.99 4.29 -21.01
N VAL A 106 -9.46 3.95 -22.19
CA VAL A 106 -8.61 3.84 -23.37
C VAL A 106 -8.25 5.28 -23.76
N SER A 107 -7.10 5.76 -23.30
CA SER A 107 -6.46 6.84 -24.03
C SER A 107 -6.05 6.25 -25.38
N SER A 108 -6.79 6.57 -26.44
CA SER A 108 -6.33 6.23 -27.77
C SER A 108 -5.01 6.93 -28.01
N ASP A 109 -4.05 6.27 -28.70
CA ASP A 109 -2.81 6.91 -29.15
C ASP A 109 -3.05 8.05 -30.16
N SER A 110 -4.31 8.26 -30.56
CA SER A 110 -4.81 9.41 -31.29
C SER A 110 -5.09 10.61 -30.38
N ASN A 111 -4.33 10.78 -29.32
CA ASN A 111 -4.39 11.99 -28.54
C ASN A 111 -4.04 13.18 -29.40
N ILE A 112 -5.03 14.02 -29.54
CA ILE A 112 -4.94 15.37 -30.06
C ILE A 112 -3.63 15.98 -29.57
N LYS A 113 -2.68 16.10 -30.46
CA LYS A 113 -1.52 16.95 -30.22
C LYS A 113 -2.00 18.38 -30.23
N PRO A 114 -1.57 19.21 -29.27
CA PRO A 114 -1.88 20.63 -29.31
C PRO A 114 -1.33 21.29 -30.56
#